data_30a7a0511a000dcfa26c1ada3487e2ec
#
_entry.id   30a7a0511a000dcfa26c1ada3487e2ec
#
_cell.length_a   1.000
_cell.length_b   1.000
_cell.length_c   1.000
_cell.angle_alpha   90.00
_cell.angle_beta   90.00
_cell.angle_gamma   90.00
#
_symmetry.space_group_name_H-M   'P 1'
#
loop_
_entity.id
_entity.type
_entity.pdbx_description
1 polymer ?
#
loop_
_entity_poly.entity_id
_entity_poly.type
_entity_poly.pdbx_seq_one_letter_code
_entity_poly.pdbx_strand_id
1 'polypeptide(L)'
;MNCSGKHSGTTRKRVSFTRLTHSLALRACIAAIVLLFASTSVAQEPDATSFRNDVLPVLSKLGCNAGACHGALAGKGGFRLSLQGYDPKSDHFNISREARGRRLELSDPGRSLFLTKPTGVVPHKGGIRFTEDSDAYRILQKWIAEGAQVPEDEDAAVERVSLEPESSTIGKGESKSLKVFAHFSNGSKRDVTQWAKFTSTNAVVAEVDQQGKVTGVGYGEGAVTAWYSSKIGIARITSPFPNRVDKKLFETTPKANFIDDLVIEQLQRLNLPPSPLASDEVFLRRAFLDTIGRLSLIHI
;
A
#
# COMPACT_ATOMS: atom_id res chain seq x y z
N MET A 1 -74.97 -29.56 62.10
CA MET A 1 -75.65 -28.40 62.70
C MET A 1 -75.37 -27.23 61.83
N ASN A 2 -76.26 -26.87 60.97
CA ASN A 2 -77.14 -25.66 60.95
C ASN A 2 -76.30 -24.37 60.95
N CYS A 3 -76.50 -23.38 60.16
CA CYS A 3 -77.50 -22.92 59.19
C CYS A 3 -76.89 -21.71 58.45
N SER A 4 -77.18 -21.61 57.20
CA SER A 4 -78.10 -20.63 56.59
C SER A 4 -77.63 -19.17 56.75
N GLY A 5 -77.56 -18.31 55.85
CA GLY A 5 -78.23 -18.09 54.57
C GLY A 5 -78.01 -16.68 54.05
N LYS A 6 -78.34 -16.56 52.76
CA LYS A 6 -79.02 -15.50 52.04
C LYS A 6 -78.29 -14.15 51.62
N HIS A 7 -78.17 -14.04 50.33
CA HIS A 7 -78.68 -12.97 49.44
C HIS A 7 -78.24 -11.49 49.71
N SER A 8 -77.85 -10.69 48.84
CA SER A 8 -78.12 -10.33 47.43
C SER A 8 -77.45 -9.01 47.17
N GLY A 9 -77.20 -8.69 45.91
CA GLY A 9 -77.02 -7.27 45.58
C GLY A 9 -76.05 -7.00 44.44
N THR A 10 -76.56 -7.13 43.25
CA THR A 10 -76.02 -6.57 42.00
C THR A 10 -75.61 -5.10 42.10
N THR A 11 -74.39 -4.72 41.70
CA THR A 11 -74.20 -3.44 40.99
C THR A 11 -72.98 -3.54 40.12
N ARG A 12 -73.23 -3.57 38.79
CA ARG A 12 -72.24 -3.27 37.75
C ARG A 12 -71.74 -1.85 37.95
N LYS A 13 -70.43 -1.68 38.17
CA LYS A 13 -69.78 -0.41 37.89
C LYS A 13 -68.80 -0.60 36.76
N ARG A 14 -69.02 0.19 35.70
CA ARG A 14 -68.17 0.43 34.55
C ARG A 14 -66.76 0.76 35.05
N VAL A 15 -65.77 -0.03 34.69
CA VAL A 15 -64.38 0.40 34.79
C VAL A 15 -63.99 1.07 33.49
N SER A 16 -63.71 2.31 33.62
CA SER A 16 -63.38 3.31 32.63
C SER A 16 -62.08 2.99 31.94
N PHE A 17 -62.10 3.30 30.67
CA PHE A 17 -60.99 3.31 29.69
C PHE A 17 -59.90 4.35 30.06
N THR A 18 -58.90 3.99 30.85
CA THR A 18 -57.74 4.88 31.12
C THR A 18 -56.38 4.14 31.15
N ARG A 19 -56.31 2.91 30.59
CA ARG A 19 -55.01 2.20 30.53
C ARG A 19 -54.26 2.19 29.20
N LEU A 20 -54.80 2.88 28.15
CA LEU A 20 -54.14 2.85 26.83
C LEU A 20 -53.21 4.04 26.54
N THR A 21 -53.27 5.12 27.31
CA THR A 21 -52.48 6.34 26.98
C THR A 21 -51.06 6.33 27.58
N HIS A 22 -50.85 5.61 28.71
CA HIS A 22 -49.51 5.53 29.33
C HIS A 22 -48.54 4.63 28.57
N SER A 23 -49.02 3.61 27.85
CA SER A 23 -48.14 2.70 27.10
C SER A 23 -47.60 3.34 25.82
N LEU A 24 -48.33 4.23 25.18
CA LEU A 24 -47.88 4.95 23.99
C LEU A 24 -46.87 6.05 24.35
N ALA A 25 -47.08 6.79 25.42
CA ALA A 25 -46.15 7.81 25.88
C ALA A 25 -44.80 7.16 26.34
N LEU A 26 -44.81 6.04 27.02
CA LEU A 26 -43.59 5.34 27.44
C LEU A 26 -42.80 4.77 26.25
N ARG A 27 -43.51 4.23 25.23
CA ARG A 27 -42.88 3.76 23.98
C ARG A 27 -42.28 4.90 23.15
N ALA A 28 -42.94 6.06 23.12
CA ALA A 28 -42.43 7.26 22.44
C ALA A 28 -41.18 7.83 23.16
N CYS A 29 -41.14 7.83 24.48
CA CYS A 29 -39.96 8.24 25.26
C CYS A 29 -38.78 7.27 25.08
N ILE A 30 -39.01 5.96 25.06
CA ILE A 30 -37.94 4.96 24.83
C ILE A 30 -37.41 5.07 23.40
N ALA A 31 -38.27 5.27 22.39
CA ALA A 31 -37.83 5.47 21.00
C ALA A 31 -37.04 6.78 20.83
N ALA A 32 -37.42 7.88 21.51
CA ALA A 32 -36.68 9.14 21.51
C ALA A 32 -35.31 9.03 22.21
N ILE A 33 -35.20 8.26 23.29
CA ILE A 33 -33.94 8.01 23.99
C ILE A 33 -33.00 7.12 23.13
N VAL A 34 -33.50 6.10 22.42
CA VAL A 34 -32.72 5.28 21.52
C VAL A 34 -32.22 6.07 20.31
N LEU A 35 -33.02 7.00 19.78
CA LEU A 35 -32.61 7.91 18.69
C LEU A 35 -31.58 8.96 19.14
N LEU A 36 -31.57 9.38 20.40
CA LEU A 36 -30.57 10.30 20.94
C LEU A 36 -29.20 9.63 21.17
N PHE A 37 -29.15 8.32 21.39
CA PHE A 37 -27.89 7.55 21.50
C PHE A 37 -27.28 7.15 20.16
N ALA A 38 -28.03 7.25 19.03
CA ALA A 38 -27.55 6.90 17.71
C ALA A 38 -26.72 8.00 17.02
N SER A 39 -26.50 9.16 17.66
CA SER A 39 -25.84 10.33 17.06
C SER A 39 -24.53 10.74 17.76
N THR A 40 -23.92 9.90 18.56
CA THR A 40 -22.52 10.11 18.89
C THR A 40 -21.69 9.65 17.70
N SER A 41 -21.54 10.52 16.70
CA SER A 41 -20.36 10.49 15.85
C SER A 41 -19.17 10.59 16.80
N VAL A 42 -18.55 9.46 17.10
CA VAL A 42 -17.19 9.46 17.66
C VAL A 42 -16.37 10.21 16.62
N ALA A 43 -16.07 11.47 16.89
CA ALA A 43 -15.03 12.16 16.17
C ALA A 43 -13.80 11.28 16.38
N GLN A 44 -13.37 10.61 15.31
CA GLN A 44 -12.17 9.81 15.31
C GLN A 44 -11.06 10.81 15.62
N GLU A 45 -10.49 10.72 16.84
CA GLU A 45 -9.29 11.51 17.15
C GLU A 45 -8.29 11.26 16.02
N PRO A 46 -7.59 12.29 15.54
CA PRO A 46 -6.61 12.11 14.49
C PRO A 46 -5.63 11.03 14.96
N ASP A 47 -5.61 9.90 14.28
CA ASP A 47 -4.79 8.75 14.61
C ASP A 47 -3.37 9.22 14.99
N ALA A 48 -2.90 8.79 16.16
CA ALA A 48 -1.53 9.05 16.59
C ALA A 48 -0.55 8.59 15.52
N THR A 49 0.51 9.35 15.30
CA THR A 49 1.48 9.06 14.24
C THR A 49 2.21 7.76 14.56
N SER A 50 1.97 6.73 13.74
CA SER A 50 2.59 5.41 13.91
C SER A 50 4.05 5.43 13.48
N PHE A 51 4.94 4.96 14.34
CA PHE A 51 6.35 4.80 13.96
C PHE A 51 6.50 3.84 12.78
N ARG A 52 5.80 2.70 12.81
CA ARG A 52 5.85 1.65 11.77
C ARG A 52 5.27 2.11 10.44
N ASN A 53 4.13 2.82 10.47
CA ASN A 53 3.33 3.08 9.28
C ASN A 53 3.46 4.50 8.73
N ASP A 54 4.07 5.43 9.49
CA ASP A 54 4.26 6.81 9.06
C ASP A 54 5.74 7.23 9.10
N VAL A 55 6.46 6.96 10.18
CA VAL A 55 7.89 7.38 10.32
C VAL A 55 8.81 6.53 9.45
N LEU A 56 8.75 5.20 9.56
CA LEU A 56 9.64 4.32 8.80
C LEU A 56 9.49 4.45 7.27
N PRO A 57 8.29 4.57 6.69
CA PRO A 57 8.13 4.84 5.27
C PRO A 57 8.79 6.14 4.82
N VAL A 58 8.69 7.21 5.61
CA VAL A 58 9.39 8.48 5.34
C VAL A 58 10.90 8.25 5.29
N LEU A 59 11.48 7.56 6.28
CA LEU A 59 12.92 7.26 6.33
C LEU A 59 13.37 6.42 5.14
N SER A 60 12.55 5.46 4.73
CA SER A 60 12.82 4.56 3.60
C SER A 60 12.76 5.32 2.27
N LYS A 61 11.74 6.15 2.07
CA LYS A 61 11.60 6.99 0.86
C LYS A 61 12.77 7.94 0.69
N LEU A 62 13.21 8.57 1.77
CA LEU A 62 14.33 9.51 1.78
C LEU A 62 15.70 8.82 1.76
N GLY A 63 15.74 7.49 1.85
CA GLY A 63 16.96 6.69 1.82
C GLY A 63 17.79 6.75 3.10
N CYS A 64 17.21 7.23 4.21
CA CYS A 64 17.92 7.32 5.50
C CYS A 64 18.37 5.94 6.00
N ASN A 65 17.53 4.92 5.83
CA ASN A 65 17.80 3.52 6.20
C ASN A 65 18.32 2.66 5.01
N ALA A 66 18.80 3.28 3.94
CA ALA A 66 19.47 2.58 2.87
C ALA A 66 20.91 2.20 3.27
N GLY A 67 21.47 1.17 2.62
CA GLY A 67 22.84 0.68 2.89
C GLY A 67 23.93 1.74 2.68
N ALA A 68 23.71 2.72 1.79
CA ALA A 68 24.64 3.84 1.61
C ALA A 68 24.58 4.87 2.75
N CYS A 69 23.53 4.86 3.58
CA CYS A 69 23.32 5.76 4.72
C CYS A 69 23.36 4.99 6.05
N HIS A 70 22.31 5.04 6.85
CA HIS A 70 22.29 4.44 8.18
C HIS A 70 21.89 2.96 8.20
N GLY A 71 21.44 2.39 7.04
CA GLY A 71 21.07 0.98 6.92
C GLY A 71 22.25 0.01 6.73
N ALA A 72 23.50 0.50 6.67
CA ALA A 72 24.69 -0.35 6.70
C ALA A 72 24.87 -1.00 8.07
N LEU A 73 25.53 -2.16 8.13
CA LEU A 73 25.74 -2.90 9.37
C LEU A 73 26.41 -2.05 10.46
N ALA A 74 27.41 -1.24 10.11
CA ALA A 74 28.07 -0.32 11.01
C ALA A 74 27.36 1.02 11.19
N GLY A 75 26.31 1.30 10.42
CA GLY A 75 25.67 2.62 10.35
C GLY A 75 26.62 3.70 9.83
N LYS A 76 26.26 4.96 10.09
CA LYS A 76 27.14 6.12 9.81
C LYS A 76 27.14 7.09 10.99
N GLY A 77 28.34 7.52 11.40
CA GLY A 77 28.50 8.47 12.48
C GLY A 77 27.95 7.97 13.83
N GLY A 78 28.02 6.67 14.11
CA GLY A 78 27.48 6.05 15.32
C GLY A 78 25.94 6.00 15.34
N PHE A 79 25.28 6.18 14.21
CA PHE A 79 23.84 6.01 14.07
C PHE A 79 23.53 4.92 13.04
N ARG A 80 22.83 3.88 13.46
CA ARG A 80 22.43 2.74 12.64
C ARG A 80 20.91 2.60 12.62
N LEU A 81 20.38 2.24 11.48
CA LEU A 81 19.00 1.82 11.26
C LEU A 81 18.98 0.43 10.62
N SER A 82 17.91 -0.28 10.76
CA SER A 82 17.70 -1.51 10.01
C SER A 82 17.53 -1.22 8.51
N LEU A 83 18.01 -2.13 7.67
CA LEU A 83 17.92 -1.95 6.23
C LEU A 83 16.44 -1.89 5.80
N GLN A 84 16.04 -0.79 5.16
CA GLN A 84 14.66 -0.56 4.69
C GLN A 84 13.58 -0.66 5.79
N GLY A 85 13.92 -0.45 7.06
CA GLY A 85 12.96 -0.49 8.16
C GLY A 85 12.52 -1.92 8.55
N TYR A 86 13.39 -2.91 8.34
CA TYR A 86 13.11 -4.32 8.64
C TYR A 86 12.80 -4.58 10.13
N ASP A 87 13.48 -3.88 11.04
CA ASP A 87 13.31 -4.02 12.49
C ASP A 87 12.85 -2.71 13.13
N PRO A 88 11.53 -2.46 13.18
CA PRO A 88 10.98 -1.22 13.73
C PRO A 88 11.34 -0.95 15.18
N LYS A 89 11.40 -2.01 16.03
CA LYS A 89 11.72 -1.85 17.46
C LYS A 89 13.15 -1.42 17.67
N SER A 90 14.10 -2.05 16.94
CA SER A 90 15.51 -1.66 16.95
C SER A 90 15.71 -0.23 16.41
N ASP A 91 15.02 0.12 15.32
CA ASP A 91 15.11 1.46 14.73
C ASP A 91 14.60 2.53 15.68
N HIS A 92 13.45 2.29 16.31
CA HIS A 92 12.92 3.19 17.34
C HIS A 92 13.90 3.37 18.50
N PHE A 93 14.46 2.26 19.03
CA PHE A 93 15.45 2.32 20.09
C PHE A 93 16.68 3.14 19.69
N ASN A 94 17.21 2.89 18.49
CA ASN A 94 18.38 3.60 17.97
C ASN A 94 18.10 5.10 17.75
N ILE A 95 16.89 5.49 17.42
CA ILE A 95 16.50 6.90 17.27
C ILE A 95 16.29 7.54 18.64
N SER A 96 15.50 6.91 19.52
CA SER A 96 14.96 7.55 20.72
C SER A 96 15.81 7.34 21.98
N ARG A 97 16.54 6.24 22.12
CA ARG A 97 17.24 5.86 23.37
C ARG A 97 18.74 5.77 23.24
N GLU A 98 19.27 5.27 22.13
CA GLU A 98 20.70 5.12 21.94
C GLU A 98 21.42 6.46 22.07
N ALA A 99 22.69 6.41 22.50
CA ALA A 99 23.54 7.58 22.74
C ALA A 99 22.87 8.61 23.69
N ARG A 100 22.21 8.11 24.75
CA ARG A 100 21.50 8.88 25.79
C ARG A 100 20.32 9.69 25.23
N GLY A 101 19.66 9.22 24.19
CA GLY A 101 18.48 9.87 23.60
C GLY A 101 18.75 11.22 22.91
N ARG A 102 20.01 11.59 22.69
CA ARG A 102 20.41 12.92 22.17
C ARG A 102 19.85 13.30 20.81
N ARG A 103 19.21 12.33 20.09
CA ARG A 103 18.70 12.58 18.74
C ARG A 103 17.32 13.23 18.75
N LEU A 104 16.56 13.06 19.82
CA LEU A 104 15.22 13.64 19.98
C LEU A 104 15.21 14.68 21.12
N GLU A 105 14.46 15.75 20.90
CA GLU A 105 14.12 16.74 21.91
C GLU A 105 12.59 16.83 21.97
N LEU A 106 12.00 16.20 22.97
CA LEU A 106 10.54 16.08 23.09
C LEU A 106 9.87 17.39 23.47
N SER A 107 10.58 18.24 24.24
CA SER A 107 10.05 19.53 24.66
C SER A 107 10.05 20.59 23.57
N ASP A 108 10.94 20.42 22.58
CA ASP A 108 11.02 21.29 21.39
C ASP A 108 11.42 20.41 20.16
N PRO A 109 10.44 19.73 19.55
CA PRO A 109 10.69 18.79 18.45
C PRO A 109 11.57 19.35 17.33
N GLY A 110 11.42 20.64 17.00
CA GLY A 110 12.19 21.29 15.93
C GLY A 110 13.70 21.32 16.19
N ARG A 111 14.14 21.23 17.46
CA ARG A 111 15.56 21.19 17.83
C ARG A 111 16.16 19.80 17.84
N SER A 112 15.37 18.76 17.58
CA SER A 112 15.85 17.39 17.50
C SER A 112 16.95 17.25 16.44
N LEU A 113 18.06 16.58 16.76
CA LEU A 113 19.09 16.26 15.77
C LEU A 113 18.55 15.39 14.64
N PHE A 114 17.49 14.64 14.92
CA PHE A 114 16.78 13.82 13.95
C PHE A 114 16.09 14.63 12.86
N LEU A 115 15.77 15.90 13.12
CA LEU A 115 15.21 16.86 12.14
C LEU A 115 16.30 17.81 11.61
N THR A 116 17.11 18.41 12.52
CA THR A 116 18.04 19.47 12.15
C THR A 116 19.20 19.01 11.28
N LYS A 117 19.60 17.74 11.36
CA LYS A 117 20.64 17.18 10.47
C LYS A 117 20.12 16.94 9.03
N PRO A 118 18.99 16.25 8.81
CA PRO A 118 18.47 16.05 7.46
C PRO A 118 18.00 17.33 6.76
N THR A 119 17.61 18.36 7.51
CA THR A 119 17.27 19.68 6.94
C THR A 119 18.51 20.55 6.63
N GLY A 120 19.69 20.17 7.14
CA GLY A 120 20.94 20.91 6.91
C GLY A 120 21.17 22.05 7.91
N VAL A 121 20.29 22.27 8.89
CA VAL A 121 20.50 23.23 10.00
C VAL A 121 21.78 22.88 10.78
N VAL A 122 22.02 21.59 10.97
CA VAL A 122 23.29 21.05 11.48
C VAL A 122 24.00 20.26 10.38
N PRO A 123 25.33 20.40 10.20
CA PRO A 123 26.07 19.71 9.16
C PRO A 123 25.80 18.20 9.12
N HIS A 124 25.42 17.72 7.95
CA HIS A 124 25.08 16.31 7.69
C HIS A 124 25.81 15.79 6.46
N LYS A 125 26.69 14.79 6.62
CA LYS A 125 27.41 14.18 5.48
C LYS A 125 26.53 13.54 4.44
N GLY A 126 25.27 13.20 4.80
CA GLY A 126 24.24 12.68 3.90
C GLY A 126 23.59 13.76 3.02
N GLY A 127 23.92 15.04 3.20
CA GLY A 127 23.28 16.18 2.56
C GLY A 127 21.89 16.49 3.12
N ILE A 128 21.20 17.46 2.50
CA ILE A 128 19.80 17.78 2.80
C ILE A 128 18.92 16.68 2.23
N ARG A 129 18.00 16.18 3.03
CA ARG A 129 17.05 15.11 2.65
C ARG A 129 15.64 15.61 2.46
N PHE A 130 15.26 16.65 3.20
CA PHE A 130 13.95 17.29 3.14
C PHE A 130 14.07 18.71 3.72
N THR A 131 13.07 19.54 3.45
CA THR A 131 12.95 20.91 3.96
C THR A 131 11.91 20.98 5.09
N GLU A 132 11.92 22.05 5.87
CA GLU A 132 11.02 22.21 7.03
C GLU A 132 9.55 22.35 6.62
N ASP A 133 9.26 22.79 5.41
CA ASP A 133 7.91 22.90 4.83
C ASP A 133 7.38 21.58 4.24
N SER A 134 8.20 20.53 4.19
CA SER A 134 7.85 19.23 3.59
C SER A 134 6.91 18.40 4.47
N ASP A 135 6.13 17.50 3.84
CA ASP A 135 5.33 16.50 4.55
C ASP A 135 6.19 15.58 5.41
N ALA A 136 7.40 15.25 4.95
CA ALA A 136 8.34 14.45 5.70
C ALA A 136 8.69 15.10 7.05
N TYR A 137 9.00 16.39 7.05
CA TYR A 137 9.28 17.12 8.27
C TYR A 137 8.05 17.14 9.21
N ARG A 138 6.85 17.44 8.67
CA ARG A 138 5.62 17.50 9.45
C ARG A 138 5.30 16.16 10.15
N ILE A 139 5.44 15.04 9.43
CA ILE A 139 5.21 13.71 10.01
C ILE A 139 6.21 13.41 11.12
N LEU A 140 7.49 13.63 10.88
CA LEU A 140 8.54 13.34 11.86
C LEU A 140 8.41 14.26 13.09
N GLN A 141 8.14 15.55 12.90
CA GLN A 141 7.94 16.50 13.96
C GLN A 141 6.71 16.16 14.82
N LYS A 142 5.58 15.80 14.17
CA LYS A 142 4.36 15.39 14.84
C LYS A 142 4.61 14.16 15.71
N TRP A 143 5.26 13.13 15.16
CA TRP A 143 5.61 11.92 15.93
C TRP A 143 6.45 12.25 17.17
N ILE A 144 7.45 13.14 17.06
CA ILE A 144 8.26 13.57 18.21
C ILE A 144 7.42 14.34 19.22
N ALA A 145 6.54 15.26 18.77
CA ALA A 145 5.65 16.05 19.62
C ALA A 145 4.64 15.17 20.39
N GLU A 146 4.22 14.04 19.79
CA GLU A 146 3.35 13.04 20.42
C GLU A 146 4.10 12.11 21.39
N GLY A 147 5.36 12.40 21.70
CA GLY A 147 6.18 11.65 22.65
C GLY A 147 7.00 10.52 22.04
N ALA A 148 7.17 10.50 20.71
CA ALA A 148 7.95 9.52 19.97
C ALA A 148 7.51 8.07 20.29
N GLN A 149 6.22 7.77 20.10
CA GLN A 149 5.59 6.51 20.45
C GLN A 149 6.36 5.29 19.93
N VAL A 150 6.43 4.26 20.76
CA VAL A 150 7.09 2.98 20.45
C VAL A 150 6.22 2.19 19.48
N PRO A 151 6.79 1.50 18.49
CA PRO A 151 6.01 0.57 17.67
C PRO A 151 5.57 -0.65 18.50
N GLU A 152 4.28 -0.94 18.49
CA GLU A 152 3.71 -2.07 19.20
C GLU A 152 3.50 -3.27 18.27
N ASP A 153 3.31 -4.46 18.84
CA ASP A 153 3.07 -5.66 18.03
C ASP A 153 1.65 -5.66 17.44
N GLU A 154 0.74 -4.95 18.09
CA GLU A 154 -0.65 -4.74 17.69
C GLU A 154 -0.80 -3.68 16.60
N ASP A 155 0.24 -2.91 16.29
CA ASP A 155 0.22 -1.95 15.17
C ASP A 155 -0.20 -2.66 13.89
N ALA A 156 -1.14 -2.06 13.17
CA ALA A 156 -1.60 -2.61 11.90
C ALA A 156 -0.42 -2.84 10.95
N ALA A 157 -0.17 -4.11 10.59
CA ALA A 157 0.92 -4.49 9.71
C ALA A 157 0.49 -4.37 8.23
N VAL A 158 1.41 -3.95 7.36
CA VAL A 158 1.16 -3.99 5.92
C VAL A 158 1.23 -5.42 5.43
N GLU A 159 0.12 -5.97 4.96
CA GLU A 159 0.03 -7.31 4.41
C GLU A 159 0.38 -7.34 2.92
N ARG A 160 -0.14 -6.38 2.17
CA ARG A 160 -0.01 -6.31 0.73
C ARG A 160 0.07 -4.87 0.23
N VAL A 161 0.82 -4.67 -0.84
CA VAL A 161 0.87 -3.42 -1.61
C VAL A 161 0.31 -3.69 -3.01
N SER A 162 -0.57 -2.84 -3.50
CA SER A 162 -1.11 -2.88 -4.86
C SER A 162 -0.88 -1.57 -5.58
N LEU A 163 -0.70 -1.64 -6.90
CA LEU A 163 -0.63 -0.47 -7.77
C LEU A 163 -1.93 -0.37 -8.59
N GLU A 164 -2.40 0.83 -8.76
CA GLU A 164 -3.57 1.12 -9.60
C GLU A 164 -3.18 2.14 -10.69
N PRO A 165 -3.42 1.79 -11.95
CA PRO A 165 -3.89 0.50 -12.46
C PRO A 165 -2.81 -0.60 -12.40
N GLU A 166 -3.22 -1.87 -12.24
CA GLU A 166 -2.30 -3.03 -12.20
C GLU A 166 -1.64 -3.31 -13.55
N SER A 167 -2.25 -2.87 -14.63
CA SER A 167 -1.69 -2.92 -15.98
C SER A 167 -2.05 -1.67 -16.78
N SER A 168 -1.13 -1.23 -17.62
CA SER A 168 -1.33 -0.05 -18.47
C SER A 168 -0.66 -0.21 -19.81
N THR A 169 -1.37 0.23 -20.85
CA THR A 169 -0.77 0.46 -22.16
C THR A 169 -0.42 1.93 -22.26
N ILE A 170 0.82 2.25 -22.61
CA ILE A 170 1.36 3.60 -22.70
C ILE A 170 2.16 3.71 -23.99
N GLY A 171 1.82 4.65 -24.85
CA GLY A 171 2.57 4.93 -26.07
C GLY A 171 3.92 5.60 -25.77
N LYS A 172 4.84 5.52 -26.74
CA LYS A 172 6.12 6.24 -26.63
C LYS A 172 5.89 7.74 -26.52
N GLY A 173 6.45 8.36 -25.47
CA GLY A 173 6.29 9.78 -25.15
C GLY A 173 5.04 10.10 -24.31
N GLU A 174 4.13 9.15 -24.13
CA GLU A 174 2.97 9.31 -23.25
C GLU A 174 3.34 9.06 -21.79
N SER A 175 2.55 9.63 -20.89
CA SER A 175 2.75 9.45 -19.45
C SER A 175 1.45 9.06 -18.77
N LYS A 176 1.55 8.25 -17.69
CA LYS A 176 0.45 7.84 -16.85
C LYS A 176 0.88 7.78 -15.39
N SER A 177 0.01 8.24 -14.48
CA SER A 177 0.29 8.16 -13.04
C SER A 177 -0.22 6.85 -12.46
N LEU A 178 0.61 6.22 -11.63
CA LEU A 178 0.25 5.06 -10.82
C LEU A 178 -0.01 5.52 -9.38
N LYS A 179 -1.01 4.93 -8.75
CA LYS A 179 -1.25 5.04 -7.32
C LYS A 179 -0.83 3.76 -6.61
N VAL A 180 -0.33 3.91 -5.39
CA VAL A 180 0.09 2.78 -4.55
C VAL A 180 -0.80 2.71 -3.33
N PHE A 181 -1.37 1.55 -3.09
CA PHE A 181 -2.21 1.30 -1.93
C PHE A 181 -1.60 0.24 -1.03
N ALA A 182 -1.47 0.55 0.25
CA ALA A 182 -1.15 -0.42 1.29
C ALA A 182 -2.45 -0.98 1.87
N HIS A 183 -2.48 -2.30 2.02
CA HIS A 183 -3.56 -3.04 2.68
C HIS A 183 -3.02 -3.54 4.02
N PHE A 184 -3.70 -3.20 5.09
CA PHE A 184 -3.28 -3.47 6.45
C PHE A 184 -4.00 -4.65 7.08
N SER A 185 -3.40 -5.27 8.09
CA SER A 185 -3.94 -6.43 8.83
C SER A 185 -5.28 -6.16 9.52
N ASN A 186 -5.60 -4.89 9.79
CA ASN A 186 -6.89 -4.47 10.32
C ASN A 186 -7.98 -4.28 9.24
N GLY A 187 -7.70 -4.65 7.98
CA GLY A 187 -8.59 -4.51 6.83
C GLY A 187 -8.62 -3.11 6.21
N SER A 188 -7.91 -2.12 6.76
CA SER A 188 -7.86 -0.78 6.18
C SER A 188 -7.01 -0.74 4.91
N LYS A 189 -7.35 0.21 4.00
CA LYS A 189 -6.60 0.50 2.77
C LYS A 189 -6.22 1.98 2.78
N ARG A 190 -4.94 2.28 2.54
CA ARG A 190 -4.43 3.66 2.53
C ARG A 190 -3.64 3.93 1.24
N ASP A 191 -3.83 5.10 0.65
CA ASP A 191 -2.98 5.60 -0.45
C ASP A 191 -1.60 5.99 0.15
N VAL A 192 -0.57 5.30 -0.31
CA VAL A 192 0.81 5.48 0.14
C VAL A 192 1.74 5.88 -1.01
N THR A 193 1.19 6.38 -2.10
CA THR A 193 1.93 6.74 -3.33
C THR A 193 3.10 7.65 -3.03
N GLN A 194 2.91 8.65 -2.18
CA GLN A 194 3.94 9.60 -1.79
C GLN A 194 5.15 8.94 -1.11
N TRP A 195 4.90 7.88 -0.33
CA TRP A 195 5.92 7.20 0.48
C TRP A 195 6.46 5.91 -0.17
N ALA A 196 5.89 5.50 -1.29
CA ALA A 196 6.39 4.36 -2.04
C ALA A 196 7.65 4.73 -2.84
N LYS A 197 8.58 3.79 -2.94
CA LYS A 197 9.78 3.92 -3.77
C LYS A 197 9.56 3.18 -5.08
N PHE A 198 9.56 3.91 -6.17
CA PHE A 198 9.32 3.37 -7.50
C PHE A 198 10.60 2.95 -8.21
N THR A 199 10.53 1.86 -8.97
CA THR A 199 11.60 1.39 -9.84
C THR A 199 11.00 0.74 -11.08
N SER A 200 11.52 1.07 -12.26
CA SER A 200 11.21 0.36 -13.50
C SER A 200 12.09 -0.87 -13.63
N THR A 201 11.51 -2.00 -14.05
CA THR A 201 12.26 -3.23 -14.37
C THR A 201 12.87 -3.17 -15.77
N ASN A 202 12.37 -2.27 -16.62
CA ASN A 202 12.85 -2.09 -18.00
C ASN A 202 12.77 -0.62 -18.40
N ALA A 203 13.81 0.14 -18.05
CA ALA A 203 13.89 1.57 -18.33
C ALA A 203 13.95 1.90 -19.84
N VAL A 204 14.29 0.93 -20.70
CA VAL A 204 14.26 1.11 -22.15
C VAL A 204 12.83 1.18 -22.70
N VAL A 205 11.88 0.58 -21.99
CA VAL A 205 10.44 0.58 -22.36
C VAL A 205 9.72 1.72 -21.65
N ALA A 206 9.89 1.84 -20.35
CA ALA A 206 9.22 2.86 -19.54
C ALA A 206 10.09 3.29 -18.35
N GLU A 207 10.13 4.59 -18.09
CA GLU A 207 10.71 5.18 -16.89
C GLU A 207 9.63 5.55 -15.91
N VAL A 208 9.97 5.61 -14.62
CA VAL A 208 9.08 6.05 -13.56
C VAL A 208 9.80 7.04 -12.65
N ASP A 209 9.13 8.14 -12.33
CA ASP A 209 9.63 9.10 -11.34
C ASP A 209 9.26 8.69 -9.91
N GLN A 210 9.74 9.46 -8.94
CA GLN A 210 9.48 9.19 -7.52
C GLN A 210 8.06 9.57 -7.06
N GLN A 211 7.26 10.16 -7.91
CA GLN A 211 5.84 10.47 -7.72
C GLN A 211 4.91 9.43 -8.33
N GLY A 212 5.48 8.40 -9.00
CA GLY A 212 4.71 7.34 -9.64
C GLY A 212 4.21 7.68 -11.05
N LYS A 213 4.73 8.75 -11.68
CA LYS A 213 4.45 9.06 -13.07
C LYS A 213 5.33 8.20 -13.97
N VAL A 214 4.70 7.33 -14.74
CA VAL A 214 5.34 6.46 -15.72
C VAL A 214 5.32 7.11 -17.08
N THR A 215 6.46 7.13 -17.76
CA THR A 215 6.60 7.67 -19.13
C THR A 215 7.11 6.58 -20.06
N GLY A 216 6.42 6.34 -21.18
CA GLY A 216 6.85 5.43 -22.23
C GLY A 216 8.06 5.97 -22.99
N VAL A 217 9.17 5.23 -22.95
CA VAL A 217 10.44 5.61 -23.60
C VAL A 217 10.63 4.87 -24.91
N GLY A 218 10.31 3.60 -24.93
CA GLY A 218 10.46 2.72 -26.09
C GLY A 218 9.27 1.79 -26.25
N TYR A 219 9.47 0.72 -27.00
CA TYR A 219 8.45 -0.29 -27.28
C TYR A 219 8.76 -1.60 -26.57
N GLY A 220 7.73 -2.35 -26.18
CA GLY A 220 7.88 -3.63 -25.52
C GLY A 220 7.11 -3.72 -24.20
N GLU A 221 7.59 -4.56 -23.32
CA GLU A 221 7.03 -4.76 -21.99
C GLU A 221 8.03 -4.46 -20.88
N GLY A 222 7.49 -3.97 -19.81
CA GLY A 222 8.19 -3.78 -18.55
C GLY A 222 7.20 -3.84 -17.39
N ALA A 223 7.72 -3.67 -16.19
CA ALA A 223 6.92 -3.48 -15.01
C ALA A 223 7.48 -2.33 -14.18
N VAL A 224 6.58 -1.69 -13.46
CA VAL A 224 6.96 -0.75 -12.39
C VAL A 224 6.71 -1.44 -11.07
N THR A 225 7.72 -1.48 -10.22
CA THR A 225 7.64 -1.95 -8.86
C THR A 225 7.55 -0.77 -7.90
N ALA A 226 6.71 -0.90 -6.88
CA ALA A 226 6.63 0.06 -5.79
C ALA A 226 6.89 -0.65 -4.46
N TRP A 227 7.87 -0.15 -3.71
CA TRP A 227 8.25 -0.66 -2.40
C TRP A 227 7.64 0.23 -1.32
N TYR A 228 6.98 -0.37 -0.35
CA TYR A 228 6.47 0.30 0.84
C TYR A 228 6.49 -0.67 2.02
N SER A 229 7.09 -0.27 3.14
CA SER A 229 7.14 -1.05 4.40
C SER A 229 7.53 -2.54 4.18
N SER A 230 8.62 -2.79 3.47
CA SER A 230 9.14 -4.15 3.14
C SER A 230 8.23 -5.00 2.22
N LYS A 231 7.17 -4.43 1.66
CA LYS A 231 6.30 -5.07 0.67
C LYS A 231 6.48 -4.45 -0.70
N ILE A 232 6.22 -5.26 -1.72
CA ILE A 232 6.37 -4.87 -3.12
C ILE A 232 5.03 -5.05 -3.82
N GLY A 233 4.59 -4.00 -4.52
CA GLY A 233 3.53 -4.07 -5.50
C GLY A 233 4.11 -3.94 -6.91
N ILE A 234 3.42 -4.48 -7.91
CA ILE A 234 3.86 -4.51 -9.31
C ILE A 234 2.72 -4.03 -10.21
N ALA A 235 3.04 -3.15 -11.17
CA ALA A 235 2.17 -2.79 -12.27
C ALA A 235 2.85 -3.14 -13.60
N ARG A 236 2.12 -3.79 -14.52
CA ARG A 236 2.63 -4.13 -15.85
C ARG A 236 2.47 -2.95 -16.80
N ILE A 237 3.50 -2.68 -17.58
CA ILE A 237 3.51 -1.61 -18.58
C ILE A 237 3.76 -2.24 -19.93
N THR A 238 2.84 -2.01 -20.85
CA THR A 238 2.97 -2.43 -22.25
C THR A 238 3.06 -1.19 -23.14
N SER A 239 4.10 -1.09 -23.94
CA SER A 239 4.24 -0.05 -24.97
C SER A 239 4.21 -0.74 -26.36
N PRO A 240 3.08 -0.67 -27.09
CA PRO A 240 2.93 -1.36 -28.34
C PRO A 240 3.89 -0.83 -29.41
N PHE A 241 4.41 -1.75 -30.24
CA PHE A 241 5.19 -1.39 -31.41
C PHE A 241 4.34 -0.63 -32.44
N PRO A 242 4.92 0.28 -33.23
CA PRO A 242 4.19 1.08 -34.21
C PRO A 242 3.85 0.29 -35.49
N ASN A 243 3.72 -1.03 -35.38
CA ASN A 243 3.43 -1.91 -36.51
C ASN A 243 1.93 -1.83 -36.87
N ARG A 244 1.63 -2.03 -38.14
CA ARG A 244 0.27 -2.26 -38.63
C ARG A 244 0.08 -3.76 -38.84
N VAL A 245 -0.52 -4.45 -37.88
CA VAL A 245 -0.76 -5.89 -37.95
C VAL A 245 -2.24 -6.12 -38.22
N ASP A 246 -2.54 -6.95 -39.23
CA ASP A 246 -3.92 -7.36 -39.48
C ASP A 246 -4.42 -8.25 -38.35
N LYS A 247 -5.55 -7.88 -37.74
CA LYS A 247 -6.16 -8.63 -36.63
C LYS A 247 -6.50 -10.09 -37.04
N LYS A 248 -6.84 -10.31 -38.27
CA LYS A 248 -7.12 -11.68 -38.80
C LYS A 248 -5.94 -12.61 -38.61
N LEU A 249 -4.71 -12.11 -38.64
CA LEU A 249 -3.51 -12.94 -38.46
C LEU A 249 -3.50 -13.63 -37.11
N PHE A 250 -3.96 -12.97 -36.06
CA PHE A 250 -4.05 -13.53 -34.72
C PHE A 250 -5.18 -14.57 -34.60
N GLU A 251 -6.28 -14.37 -35.32
CA GLU A 251 -7.42 -15.29 -35.33
C GLU A 251 -7.10 -16.58 -36.09
N THR A 252 -6.30 -16.50 -37.15
CA THR A 252 -5.95 -17.64 -38.03
C THR A 252 -4.68 -18.36 -37.58
N THR A 253 -3.96 -17.87 -36.58
CA THR A 253 -2.75 -18.52 -36.07
C THR A 253 -3.12 -19.87 -35.42
N PRO A 254 -2.47 -20.97 -35.81
CA PRO A 254 -2.70 -22.28 -35.20
C PRO A 254 -2.43 -22.27 -33.71
N LYS A 255 -3.30 -22.91 -32.92
CA LYS A 255 -3.22 -23.05 -31.47
C LYS A 255 -3.20 -24.53 -31.12
N ALA A 256 -2.21 -24.96 -30.35
CA ALA A 256 -2.09 -26.32 -29.84
C ALA A 256 -2.65 -26.49 -28.43
N ASN A 257 -2.53 -25.46 -27.62
CA ASN A 257 -2.97 -25.48 -26.22
C ASN A 257 -3.23 -24.06 -25.69
N PHE A 258 -3.61 -23.94 -24.39
CA PHE A 258 -3.95 -22.66 -23.74
C PHE A 258 -2.78 -21.66 -23.68
N ILE A 259 -1.52 -22.12 -23.78
CA ILE A 259 -0.35 -21.23 -23.77
C ILE A 259 -0.35 -20.36 -25.03
N ASP A 260 -0.75 -20.94 -26.18
CA ASP A 260 -0.83 -20.21 -27.45
C ASP A 260 -1.85 -19.06 -27.36
N ASP A 261 -2.96 -19.25 -26.64
CA ASP A 261 -3.94 -18.20 -26.41
C ASP A 261 -3.32 -17.02 -25.68
N LEU A 262 -2.57 -17.30 -24.60
CA LEU A 262 -1.89 -16.26 -23.80
C LEU A 262 -0.79 -15.55 -24.61
N VAL A 263 -0.03 -16.31 -25.40
CA VAL A 263 1.04 -15.74 -26.26
C VAL A 263 0.44 -14.85 -27.34
N ILE A 264 -0.63 -15.30 -28.01
CA ILE A 264 -1.30 -14.52 -29.05
C ILE A 264 -1.91 -13.25 -28.46
N GLU A 265 -2.57 -13.32 -27.32
CA GLU A 265 -3.09 -12.15 -26.62
C GLU A 265 -1.96 -11.15 -26.33
N GLN A 266 -0.80 -11.62 -25.89
CA GLN A 266 0.35 -10.78 -25.62
C GLN A 266 0.94 -10.16 -26.88
N LEU A 267 1.05 -10.91 -27.99
CA LEU A 267 1.47 -10.40 -29.27
C LEU A 267 0.52 -9.31 -29.80
N GLN A 268 -0.80 -9.48 -29.58
CA GLN A 268 -1.80 -8.46 -29.92
C GLN A 268 -1.58 -7.19 -29.11
N ARG A 269 -1.37 -7.30 -27.80
CA ARG A 269 -1.10 -6.14 -26.92
C ARG A 269 0.16 -5.38 -27.36
N LEU A 270 1.18 -6.11 -27.80
CA LEU A 270 2.44 -5.54 -28.28
C LEU A 270 2.38 -5.08 -29.74
N ASN A 271 1.30 -5.36 -30.47
CA ASN A 271 1.17 -5.10 -31.88
C ASN A 271 2.29 -5.78 -32.73
N LEU A 272 2.60 -7.03 -32.37
CA LEU A 272 3.59 -7.87 -33.02
C LEU A 272 2.92 -9.02 -33.77
N PRO A 273 3.27 -9.28 -35.05
CA PRO A 273 2.72 -10.42 -35.77
C PRO A 273 3.29 -11.74 -35.21
N PRO A 274 2.48 -12.81 -35.11
CA PRO A 274 3.00 -14.14 -34.85
C PRO A 274 4.03 -14.52 -35.91
N SER A 275 5.12 -15.17 -35.49
CA SER A 275 6.11 -15.71 -36.43
C SER A 275 5.55 -16.92 -37.18
N PRO A 276 5.99 -17.18 -38.42
CA PRO A 276 5.68 -18.41 -39.08
C PRO A 276 6.25 -19.62 -38.31
N LEU A 277 5.77 -20.81 -38.61
CA LEU A 277 6.31 -22.03 -38.04
C LEU A 277 7.81 -22.13 -38.31
N ALA A 278 8.56 -22.58 -37.32
CA ALA A 278 9.99 -22.83 -37.47
C ALA A 278 10.24 -23.98 -38.48
N SER A 279 11.34 -23.89 -39.25
CA SER A 279 11.80 -25.05 -40.03
C SER A 279 12.22 -26.18 -39.08
N ASP A 280 12.27 -27.41 -39.64
CA ASP A 280 12.64 -28.62 -38.88
C ASP A 280 14.03 -28.49 -38.26
N GLU A 281 14.99 -27.85 -38.94
CA GLU A 281 16.33 -27.62 -38.39
C GLU A 281 16.29 -26.66 -37.19
N VAL A 282 15.53 -25.57 -37.31
CA VAL A 282 15.39 -24.58 -36.17
C VAL A 282 14.64 -25.24 -35.02
N PHE A 283 13.60 -26.02 -35.30
CA PHE A 283 12.86 -26.76 -34.27
C PHE A 283 13.76 -27.77 -33.57
N LEU A 284 14.49 -28.58 -34.29
CA LEU A 284 15.40 -29.59 -33.74
C LEU A 284 16.47 -28.93 -32.85
N ARG A 285 17.09 -27.85 -33.34
CA ARG A 285 18.08 -27.11 -32.56
C ARG A 285 17.52 -26.61 -31.23
N ARG A 286 16.33 -26.00 -31.24
CA ARG A 286 15.67 -25.50 -30.03
C ARG A 286 15.31 -26.64 -29.10
N ALA A 287 14.72 -27.71 -29.61
CA ALA A 287 14.36 -28.87 -28.82
C ALA A 287 15.56 -29.47 -28.07
N PHE A 288 16.70 -29.61 -28.74
CA PHE A 288 17.95 -30.11 -28.11
C PHE A 288 18.46 -29.12 -27.03
N LEU A 289 18.48 -27.82 -27.32
CA LEU A 289 18.94 -26.83 -26.35
C LEU A 289 18.03 -26.78 -25.11
N ASP A 290 16.73 -26.80 -25.31
CA ASP A 290 15.75 -26.65 -24.21
C ASP A 290 15.63 -27.91 -23.35
N THR A 291 15.82 -29.12 -23.97
CA THR A 291 15.67 -30.38 -23.23
C THR A 291 16.93 -30.89 -22.59
N ILE A 292 18.08 -30.79 -23.25
CA ILE A 292 19.34 -31.35 -22.77
C ILE A 292 20.51 -30.34 -22.67
N GLY A 293 20.27 -29.07 -23.01
CA GLY A 293 21.27 -27.99 -22.92
C GLY A 293 22.45 -28.13 -23.86
N ARG A 294 22.31 -28.89 -24.93
CA ARG A 294 23.38 -29.14 -25.91
C ARG A 294 22.89 -28.89 -27.35
N LEU A 295 23.82 -28.49 -28.19
CA LEU A 295 23.54 -28.45 -29.64
C LEU A 295 23.40 -29.87 -30.19
N SER A 296 22.49 -30.08 -31.12
CA SER A 296 22.40 -31.32 -31.85
C SER A 296 23.66 -31.58 -32.67
N LEU A 297 24.13 -32.83 -32.71
CA LEU A 297 25.29 -33.25 -33.52
C LEU A 297 25.13 -32.97 -35.03
N ILE A 298 23.90 -32.81 -35.51
CA ILE A 298 23.61 -32.47 -36.92
C ILE A 298 23.99 -31.00 -37.23
N HIS A 299 24.23 -30.17 -36.21
CA HIS A 299 24.58 -28.74 -36.38
C HIS A 299 26.07 -28.45 -36.08
N ILE A 300 26.86 -29.47 -35.83
CA ILE A 300 28.31 -29.43 -35.73
C ILE A 300 28.91 -29.94 -37.02
#